data_9d53d83a23a92447944e22a330f58639
#
_entry.id   9d53d83a23a92447944e22a330f58639
#
_cell.length_a   1.000
_cell.length_b   1.000
_cell.length_c   1.000
_cell.angle_alpha   90.00
_cell.angle_beta   90.00
_cell.angle_gamma   90.00
#
_symmetry.space_group_name_H-M   'P 1'
#
loop_
_entity.id
_entity.type
_entity.pdbx_description
1 polymer ?
#
loop_
_entity_poly.entity_id
_entity_poly.type
_entity_poly.pdbx_seq_one_letter_code
_entity_poly.pdbx_strand_id
1 'polypeptide(L)' 'MATSYVYHWDRQGRKGQPCKVTARGTRNSIRVEFPDGYVMITSGNAIRKAPGGKP' A
#
# COMPACT_ATOMS: atom_id res chain seq x y z
N MET A 1 -3.78 -15.64 -0.21
CA MET A 1 -2.96 -14.96 -1.14
C MET A 1 -2.86 -13.51 -0.82
N ALA A 2 -1.70 -12.96 -0.95
CA ALA A 2 -1.49 -11.56 -0.70
C ALA A 2 -2.04 -10.74 -1.86
N THR A 3 -2.72 -9.66 -1.54
CA THR A 3 -3.17 -8.73 -2.55
C THR A 3 -2.15 -7.62 -2.68
N SER A 4 -1.71 -7.38 -3.90
CA SER A 4 -0.77 -6.31 -4.15
C SER A 4 -1.52 -5.01 -4.38
N TYR A 5 -0.92 -3.93 -3.91
CA TYR A 5 -1.46 -2.60 -4.06
C TYR A 5 -0.39 -1.67 -4.59
N VAL A 6 -0.82 -0.52 -5.07
CA VAL A 6 0.07 0.54 -5.50
C VAL A 6 -0.18 1.74 -4.62
N TYR A 7 0.89 2.34 -4.11
CA TYR A 7 0.77 3.51 -3.28
C TYR A 7 0.38 4.70 -4.17
N HIS A 8 -0.70 5.34 -3.78
CA HIS A 8 -1.35 6.35 -4.62
C HIS A 8 -0.95 7.76 -4.21
N TRP A 9 -0.69 7.97 -2.93
CA TRP A 9 -0.31 9.28 -2.43
C TRP A 9 1.17 9.52 -2.67
N ASP A 10 1.52 10.79 -2.81
CA ASP A 10 2.89 11.18 -3.06
C ASP A 10 3.57 11.57 -1.75
N ARG A 11 3.86 10.59 -0.94
CA ARG A 11 4.58 10.79 0.31
C ARG A 11 5.90 10.07 0.22
N GLN A 12 6.94 10.69 0.72
CA GLN A 12 8.27 10.08 0.71
C GLN A 12 8.72 9.73 -0.70
N GLY A 13 8.14 10.38 -1.70
CA GLY A 13 8.48 10.07 -3.07
C GLY A 13 8.08 8.69 -3.54
N ARG A 14 7.05 8.11 -2.93
CA ARG A 14 6.71 6.71 -3.19
C ARG A 14 5.48 6.52 -4.06
N LYS A 15 4.97 7.58 -4.64
CA LYS A 15 3.80 7.47 -5.50
C LYS A 15 4.06 6.50 -6.64
N GLY A 16 3.15 5.56 -6.82
CA GLY A 16 3.27 4.58 -7.89
C GLY A 16 4.06 3.35 -7.51
N GLN A 17 4.60 3.28 -6.31
CA GLN A 17 5.36 2.12 -5.89
C GLN A 17 4.43 0.99 -5.44
N PRO A 18 4.80 -0.25 -5.71
CA PRO A 18 4.01 -1.37 -5.21
C PRO A 18 4.16 -1.48 -3.71
N CYS A 19 3.12 -1.97 -3.06
CA CYS A 19 3.16 -2.21 -1.63
C CYS A 19 2.14 -3.27 -1.27
N LYS A 20 2.21 -3.76 -0.04
CA LYS A 20 1.23 -4.71 0.44
C LYS A 20 0.76 -4.30 1.82
N VAL A 21 -0.48 -4.65 2.13
CA VAL A 21 -1.06 -4.37 3.44
C VAL A 21 -0.71 -5.51 4.36
N THR A 22 -0.01 -5.21 5.45
CA THR A 22 0.42 -6.23 6.39
C THR A 22 -0.38 -6.21 7.68
N ALA A 23 -1.15 -5.14 7.92
CA ALA A 23 -2.01 -5.05 9.08
C ALA A 23 -3.06 -4.00 8.85
N ARG A 24 -4.18 -4.13 9.55
CA ARG A 24 -5.24 -3.13 9.50
C ARG A 24 -5.55 -2.68 10.90
N GLY A 25 -5.67 -1.39 11.08
CA GLY A 25 -6.06 -0.82 12.35
C GLY A 25 -7.49 -0.33 12.30
N THR A 26 -7.81 0.57 13.22
CA THR A 26 -9.14 1.18 13.29
C THR A 26 -9.22 2.36 12.33
N ARG A 27 -10.44 2.70 11.95
CA ARG A 27 -10.70 3.93 11.20
C ARG A 27 -9.93 4.01 9.90
N ASN A 28 -9.91 2.93 9.17
CA ASN A 28 -9.28 2.92 7.87
C ASN A 28 -7.75 3.08 7.92
N SER A 29 -7.17 2.88 9.08
CA SER A 29 -5.70 2.89 9.19
C SER A 29 -5.15 1.56 8.73
N ILE A 30 -4.07 1.59 7.99
CA ILE A 30 -3.43 0.37 7.51
C ILE A 30 -1.92 0.50 7.63
N ARG A 31 -1.28 -0.65 7.72
CA ARG A 31 0.17 -0.73 7.69
C ARG A 31 0.56 -1.33 6.35
N VAL A 32 1.37 -0.62 5.61
CA VAL A 32 1.82 -1.10 4.30
C VAL A 32 3.32 -1.31 4.33
N GLU A 33 3.77 -2.29 3.58
CA GLU A 33 5.17 -2.62 3.45
C GLU A 33 5.56 -2.54 1.99
N PHE A 34 6.67 -1.86 1.72
CA PHE A 34 7.19 -1.69 0.38
C PHE A 34 8.29 -2.72 0.11
N PRO A 35 8.60 -3.00 -1.15
CA PRO A 35 9.58 -4.03 -1.48
C PRO A 35 10.98 -3.80 -0.91
N ASP A 36 11.31 -2.53 -0.66
CA ASP A 36 12.62 -2.22 -0.09
C ASP A 36 12.68 -2.37 1.42
N GLY A 37 11.59 -2.86 2.03
CA GLY A 37 11.54 -3.06 3.47
C GLY A 37 10.98 -1.89 4.25
N TYR A 38 10.65 -0.80 3.60
CA TYR A 38 10.08 0.35 4.27
C TYR A 38 8.63 0.04 4.68
N VAL A 39 8.28 0.42 5.89
CA VAL A 39 6.93 0.20 6.43
C VAL A 39 6.34 1.54 6.81
N MET A 40 5.08 1.73 6.52
CA MET A 40 4.41 3.00 6.79
C MET A 40 2.99 2.73 7.28
N ILE A 41 2.53 3.54 8.22
CA ILE A 41 1.13 3.54 8.62
C ILE A 41 0.43 4.67 7.85
N THR A 42 -0.63 4.32 7.17
CA THR A 42 -1.32 5.30 6.35
C THR A 42 -2.81 4.96 6.29
N SER A 43 -3.55 5.69 5.48
CA SER A 43 -4.97 5.45 5.30
C SER A 43 -5.19 4.44 4.17
N GLY A 44 -6.26 3.68 4.26
CA GLY A 44 -6.65 2.82 3.14
C GLY A 44 -6.92 3.57 1.86
N ASN A 45 -7.16 4.88 1.95
CA ASN A 45 -7.36 5.70 0.76
C ASN A 45 -6.06 5.97 0.02
N ALA A 46 -4.92 5.67 0.63
CA ALA A 46 -3.63 5.97 0.04
C ALA A 46 -3.17 4.92 -0.95
N ILE A 47 -3.90 3.83 -1.06
CA ILE A 47 -3.51 2.73 -1.94
C ILE A 47 -4.63 2.40 -2.91
N ARG A 48 -4.25 1.75 -4.01
CA ARG A 48 -5.17 1.24 -5.01
C ARG A 48 -4.75 -0.17 -5.38
N LYS A 49 -5.67 -0.99 -5.80
CA LYS A 49 -5.32 -2.31 -6.29
C LYS A 49 -4.41 -2.19 -7.49
N ALA A 50 -3.41 -3.06 -7.52
CA ALA A 50 -2.47 -3.05 -8.63
C ALA A 50 -3.20 -3.40 -9.92
N PRO A 51 -3.10 -2.56 -10.95
CA PRO A 51 -3.89 -2.79 -12.16
C PRO A 51 -3.49 -4.04 -12.92
N GLY A 52 -2.26 -4.44 -12.86
CA GLY A 52 -1.83 -5.59 -13.60
C GLY A 52 -2.19 -6.91 -12.99
N GLY A 53 -2.79 -6.86 -11.85
CA GLY A 53 -3.11 -8.07 -11.20
C GLY A 53 -4.00 -8.94 -12.00
N LYS A 54 -4.22 -8.78 -12.67
CA LYS A 54 -4.92 -9.63 -13.26
C LYS A 54 -4.89 -10.33 -13.83
N PRO A 55 -5.02 -10.63 -13.96
CA PRO A 55 -5.39 -11.34 -14.74
C PRO A 55 -6.16 -11.62 -14.65
#